data_880cc5f52517beefc519cb0fecccb182
#
_entry.id   880cc5f52517beefc519cb0fecccb182
#
_cell.length_a   1.000
_cell.length_b   1.000
_cell.length_c   1.000
_cell.angle_alpha   90.00
_cell.angle_beta   90.00
_cell.angle_gamma   90.00
#
_symmetry.space_group_name_H-M   'P 1'
#
loop_
_entity.id
_entity.type
_entity.pdbx_description
1 polymer ?
#
loop_
_entity_poly.entity_id
_entity_poly.type
_entity_poly.pdbx_seq_one_letter_code
_entity_poly.pdbx_strand_id
1 'polypeptide(L)'
;MLICVYLYNVNLVFRENIRFAFEGFFSLAETGEWDVHSNNILKNMLVFPDNLKTWLIGDGYIENPRIDPYYTGKIHGGYYMSTDIGYLRFIFYFGIVGLFLFQLFLWKTTQVCVQRFRGYALLFLMILAVNMIGWFKVSTDIFLVFALFLCVPVEENEAVEERLADER
;
A
#
# COMPACT_ATOMS: atom_id res chain seq x y z
N MET A 1 6.99 15.25 22.85
CA MET A 1 8.36 14.70 22.79
C MET A 1 8.72 13.92 24.06
N LEU A 2 8.60 14.46 25.26
CA LEU A 2 8.97 13.78 26.54
C LEU A 2 8.23 12.45 26.76
N ILE A 3 6.94 12.35 26.43
CA ILE A 3 6.15 11.12 26.59
C ILE A 3 6.69 9.99 25.69
N CYS A 4 7.08 10.27 24.44
CA CYS A 4 7.65 9.26 23.55
C CYS A 4 9.00 8.74 24.07
N VAL A 5 9.85 9.63 24.60
CA VAL A 5 11.13 9.25 25.22
C VAL A 5 10.91 8.40 26.46
N TYR A 6 9.93 8.74 27.30
CA TYR A 6 9.57 7.94 28.45
C TYR A 6 9.06 6.55 28.07
N LEU A 7 8.13 6.47 27.11
CA LEU A 7 7.59 5.19 26.61
C LEU A 7 8.67 4.33 25.97
N TYR A 8 9.60 4.92 25.23
CA TYR A 8 10.73 4.20 24.64
C TYR A 8 11.63 3.54 25.68
N ASN A 9 11.81 4.17 26.84
CA ASN A 9 12.64 3.62 27.90
C ASN A 9 11.93 2.59 28.79
N VAL A 10 10.61 2.71 28.97
CA VAL A 10 9.85 1.89 29.93
C VAL A 10 9.10 0.74 29.26
N ASN A 11 8.62 0.92 28.00
CA ASN A 11 7.81 -0.07 27.30
C ASN A 11 8.63 -0.78 26.21
N LEU A 12 8.91 -2.08 26.42
CA LEU A 12 9.68 -2.89 25.49
C LEU A 12 9.04 -2.96 24.09
N VAL A 13 7.71 -3.17 24.03
CA VAL A 13 6.97 -3.28 22.77
C VAL A 13 7.02 -1.97 21.98
N PHE A 14 6.84 -0.84 22.67
CA PHE A 14 6.95 0.47 22.05
C PHE A 14 8.35 0.72 21.48
N ARG A 15 9.39 0.38 22.24
CA ARG A 15 10.79 0.49 21.84
C ARG A 15 11.09 -0.36 20.60
N GLU A 16 10.65 -1.62 20.58
CA GLU A 16 10.85 -2.52 19.43
C GLU A 16 10.14 -2.02 18.19
N ASN A 17 8.91 -1.53 18.30
CA ASN A 17 8.17 -0.94 17.17
C ASN A 17 8.86 0.32 16.64
N ILE A 18 9.38 1.19 17.50
CA ILE A 18 10.14 2.38 17.07
C ILE A 18 11.44 1.96 16.38
N ARG A 19 12.19 1.01 16.97
CA ARG A 19 13.43 0.50 16.34
C ARG A 19 13.14 -0.14 14.98
N PHE A 20 12.08 -0.90 14.86
CA PHE A 20 11.65 -1.48 13.58
C PHE A 20 11.25 -0.42 12.56
N ALA A 21 10.46 0.57 12.96
CA ALA A 21 10.00 1.65 12.05
C ALA A 21 11.15 2.52 11.52
N PHE A 22 12.19 2.70 12.35
CA PHE A 22 13.36 3.53 12.04
C PHE A 22 14.66 2.72 11.92
N GLU A 23 14.56 1.44 11.60
CA GLU A 23 15.68 0.49 11.56
C GLU A 23 16.88 1.02 10.75
N GLY A 24 16.64 1.56 9.55
CA GLY A 24 17.71 2.11 8.71
C GLY A 24 18.44 3.30 9.34
N PHE A 25 17.72 4.16 10.09
CA PHE A 25 18.36 5.28 10.79
C PHE A 25 19.17 4.80 11.99
N PHE A 26 18.69 3.80 12.73
CA PHE A 26 19.44 3.18 13.82
C PHE A 26 20.69 2.46 13.28
N SER A 27 20.56 1.68 12.20
CA SER A 27 21.69 1.02 11.55
C SER A 27 22.73 2.03 11.10
N LEU A 28 22.31 3.09 10.42
CA LEU A 28 23.22 4.15 9.97
C LEU A 28 23.95 4.82 11.16
N ALA A 29 23.27 5.04 12.28
CA ALA A 29 23.86 5.67 13.47
C ALA A 29 24.80 4.72 14.23
N GLU A 30 24.50 3.41 14.26
CA GLU A 30 25.25 2.41 15.03
C GLU A 30 26.45 1.82 14.24
N THR A 31 26.28 1.62 12.91
CA THR A 31 27.25 0.93 12.07
C THR A 31 27.84 1.80 10.96
N GLY A 32 27.25 2.96 10.67
CA GLY A 32 27.59 3.81 9.55
C GLY A 32 27.05 3.34 8.20
N GLU A 33 26.32 2.23 8.16
CA GLU A 33 25.72 1.67 6.95
C GLU A 33 24.19 1.66 7.05
N TRP A 34 23.53 1.94 5.93
CA TRP A 34 22.07 1.84 5.83
C TRP A 34 21.67 0.38 5.60
N ASP A 35 21.47 -0.36 6.67
CA ASP A 35 21.00 -1.73 6.62
C ASP A 35 19.60 -1.85 7.19
N VAL A 36 18.67 -2.44 6.41
CA VAL A 36 17.28 -2.67 6.79
C VAL A 36 16.97 -4.14 6.51
N HIS A 37 16.83 -4.92 7.58
CA HIS A 37 16.60 -6.35 7.52
C HIS A 37 15.41 -6.74 6.62
N SER A 38 14.30 -6.00 6.71
CA SER A 38 13.13 -6.23 5.88
C SER A 38 13.41 -6.01 4.38
N ASN A 39 14.30 -5.10 4.01
CA ASN A 39 14.70 -4.90 2.62
C ASN A 39 15.58 -6.05 2.10
N ASN A 40 16.41 -6.62 2.94
CA ASN A 40 17.22 -7.79 2.58
C ASN A 40 16.36 -9.04 2.37
N ILE A 41 15.34 -9.23 3.18
CA ILE A 41 14.33 -10.29 2.97
C ILE A 41 13.59 -10.06 1.65
N LEU A 42 13.15 -8.83 1.37
CA LEU A 42 12.44 -8.48 0.13
C LEU A 42 13.27 -8.73 -1.14
N LYS A 43 14.59 -8.52 -1.10
CA LYS A 43 15.48 -8.86 -2.24
C LYS A 43 15.38 -10.34 -2.61
N ASN A 44 15.25 -11.22 -1.61
CA ASN A 44 15.11 -12.67 -1.82
C ASN A 44 13.69 -13.05 -2.28
N MET A 45 12.71 -12.16 -2.13
CA MET A 45 11.33 -12.33 -2.60
C MET A 45 11.09 -11.71 -3.99
N LEU A 46 12.13 -11.20 -4.64
CA LEU A 46 12.04 -10.68 -6.00
C LEU A 46 11.99 -11.86 -6.99
N VAL A 47 10.79 -12.37 -7.21
CA VAL A 47 10.53 -13.51 -8.09
C VAL A 47 9.65 -13.05 -9.25
N PHE A 48 10.05 -13.38 -10.46
CA PHE A 48 9.32 -13.04 -11.67
C PHE A 48 8.63 -14.28 -12.26
N PRO A 49 7.47 -14.12 -12.92
CA PRO A 49 6.85 -15.21 -13.66
C PRO A 49 7.79 -15.75 -14.76
N ASP A 50 7.80 -17.06 -14.91
CA ASP A 50 8.63 -17.77 -15.90
C ASP A 50 7.91 -18.02 -17.22
N ASN A 51 6.61 -17.72 -17.29
CA ASN A 51 5.79 -17.94 -18.48
C ASN A 51 4.95 -16.72 -18.86
N LEU A 52 4.69 -16.59 -20.16
CA LEU A 52 3.97 -15.43 -20.74
C LEU A 52 2.49 -15.37 -20.28
N LYS A 53 1.86 -16.51 -20.00
CA LYS A 53 0.47 -16.55 -19.53
C LYS A 53 0.36 -15.82 -18.19
N THR A 54 1.22 -16.17 -17.21
CA THR A 54 1.22 -15.54 -15.89
C THR A 54 1.56 -14.06 -15.97
N TRP A 55 2.47 -13.67 -16.87
CA TRP A 55 2.74 -12.25 -17.12
C TRP A 55 1.51 -11.49 -17.59
N LEU A 56 0.75 -12.02 -18.53
CA LEU A 56 -0.37 -11.31 -19.15
C LEU A 56 -1.64 -11.32 -18.28
N ILE A 57 -2.06 -12.50 -17.84
CA ILE A 57 -3.37 -12.70 -17.18
C ILE A 57 -3.29 -13.28 -15.77
N GLY A 58 -2.06 -13.60 -15.30
CA GLY A 58 -1.84 -14.22 -14.00
C GLY A 58 -2.26 -15.69 -13.95
N ASP A 59 -2.15 -16.24 -12.75
CA ASP A 59 -2.50 -17.63 -12.47
C ASP A 59 -3.92 -17.78 -11.90
N GLY A 60 -4.55 -16.67 -11.48
CA GLY A 60 -5.87 -16.67 -10.85
C GLY A 60 -5.89 -17.32 -9.47
N TYR A 61 -4.73 -17.56 -8.87
CA TYR A 61 -4.62 -18.24 -7.57
C TYR A 61 -4.74 -17.21 -6.44
N ILE A 62 -5.80 -17.31 -5.65
CA ILE A 62 -6.12 -16.35 -4.57
C ILE A 62 -6.06 -17.04 -3.19
N GLU A 63 -5.93 -18.37 -3.17
CA GLU A 63 -5.91 -19.14 -1.93
C GLU A 63 -4.61 -18.97 -1.14
N ASN A 64 -4.64 -19.38 0.12
CA ASN A 64 -3.45 -19.37 0.96
C ASN A 64 -2.65 -20.66 0.74
N PRO A 65 -1.44 -20.58 0.15
CA PRO A 65 -0.66 -21.78 -0.17
C PRO A 65 -0.24 -22.62 1.05
N ARG A 66 -0.32 -22.08 2.26
CA ARG A 66 -0.04 -22.85 3.49
C ARG A 66 -1.17 -23.79 3.87
N ILE A 67 -2.38 -23.48 3.46
CA ILE A 67 -3.60 -24.22 3.87
C ILE A 67 -4.08 -25.10 2.72
N ASP A 68 -3.75 -24.74 1.48
CA ASP A 68 -4.17 -25.45 0.28
C ASP A 68 -3.41 -26.79 0.14
N PRO A 69 -4.08 -27.96 0.29
CA PRO A 69 -3.45 -29.26 0.17
C PRO A 69 -3.03 -29.61 -1.27
N TYR A 70 -3.54 -28.89 -2.25
CA TYR A 70 -3.23 -29.11 -3.67
C TYR A 70 -2.11 -28.21 -4.18
N TYR A 71 -1.62 -27.30 -3.36
CA TYR A 71 -0.53 -26.41 -3.74
C TYR A 71 0.81 -27.14 -3.72
N THR A 72 1.45 -27.23 -4.86
CA THR A 72 2.77 -27.88 -5.04
C THR A 72 3.92 -26.90 -5.29
N GLY A 73 3.63 -25.61 -5.31
CA GLY A 73 4.61 -24.55 -5.58
C GLY A 73 5.51 -24.23 -4.38
N LYS A 74 6.46 -23.32 -4.60
CA LYS A 74 7.33 -22.82 -3.53
C LYS A 74 6.57 -21.92 -2.57
N ILE A 75 6.75 -22.16 -1.26
CA ILE A 75 6.24 -21.31 -0.20
C ILE A 75 7.42 -20.74 0.57
N HIS A 76 7.57 -19.41 0.56
CA HIS A 76 8.46 -18.72 1.46
C HIS A 76 7.66 -17.67 2.25
N GLY A 77 7.76 -17.71 3.58
CA GLY A 77 6.97 -16.80 4.41
C GLY A 77 5.43 -16.98 4.33
N GLY A 78 4.94 -17.97 3.58
CA GLY A 78 3.52 -18.23 3.35
C GLY A 78 2.91 -17.49 2.17
N TYR A 79 3.72 -16.85 1.35
CA TYR A 79 3.26 -16.13 0.18
C TYR A 79 3.31 -16.98 -1.08
N TYR A 80 2.29 -16.81 -1.94
CA TYR A 80 2.23 -17.46 -3.24
C TYR A 80 3.47 -17.11 -4.06
N MET A 81 4.08 -18.10 -4.69
CA MET A 81 5.32 -18.00 -5.47
C MET A 81 6.47 -17.33 -4.71
N SER A 82 6.46 -17.38 -3.38
CA SER A 82 7.53 -16.85 -2.51
C SER A 82 7.72 -15.33 -2.60
N THR A 83 6.75 -14.56 -3.06
CA THR A 83 6.86 -13.11 -3.16
C THR A 83 5.79 -12.39 -2.33
N ASP A 84 6.21 -11.38 -1.57
CA ASP A 84 5.33 -10.43 -0.88
C ASP A 84 5.33 -9.04 -1.52
N ILE A 85 6.13 -8.85 -2.57
CA ILE A 85 6.19 -7.58 -3.29
C ILE A 85 4.85 -7.33 -3.96
N GLY A 86 4.18 -6.23 -3.60
CA GLY A 86 2.80 -5.96 -3.99
C GLY A 86 2.55 -6.02 -5.50
N TYR A 87 3.39 -5.39 -6.31
CA TYR A 87 3.27 -5.45 -7.76
C TYR A 87 3.46 -6.87 -8.32
N LEU A 88 4.45 -7.62 -7.81
CA LEU A 88 4.70 -9.00 -8.26
C LEU A 88 3.58 -9.94 -7.84
N ARG A 89 3.09 -9.83 -6.60
CA ARG A 89 1.91 -10.59 -6.16
C ARG A 89 0.72 -10.35 -7.08
N PHE A 90 0.47 -9.08 -7.42
CA PHE A 90 -0.65 -8.75 -8.30
C PHE A 90 -0.46 -9.32 -9.71
N ILE A 91 0.78 -9.29 -10.24
CA ILE A 91 1.10 -9.91 -11.53
C ILE A 91 0.89 -11.43 -11.48
N PHE A 92 1.31 -12.12 -10.41
CA PHE A 92 1.04 -13.54 -10.27
C PHE A 92 -0.46 -13.85 -10.20
N TYR A 93 -1.27 -13.00 -9.54
CA TYR A 93 -2.71 -13.25 -9.41
C TYR A 93 -3.48 -12.89 -10.69
N PHE A 94 -3.21 -11.74 -11.29
CA PHE A 94 -4.06 -11.13 -12.33
C PHE A 94 -3.30 -10.69 -13.58
N GLY A 95 -2.00 -10.87 -13.62
CA GLY A 95 -1.14 -10.44 -14.71
C GLY A 95 -0.99 -8.91 -14.83
N ILE A 96 -0.27 -8.48 -15.85
CA ILE A 96 -0.10 -7.06 -16.18
C ILE A 96 -1.43 -6.42 -16.59
N VAL A 97 -2.32 -7.17 -17.26
CA VAL A 97 -3.63 -6.67 -17.64
C VAL A 97 -4.45 -6.32 -16.40
N GLY A 98 -4.52 -7.22 -15.42
CA GLY A 98 -5.21 -6.95 -14.16
C GLY A 98 -4.56 -5.82 -13.37
N LEU A 99 -3.23 -5.77 -13.31
CA LEU A 99 -2.51 -4.68 -12.67
C LEU A 99 -2.85 -3.33 -13.31
N PHE A 100 -2.84 -3.24 -14.63
CA PHE A 100 -3.20 -2.01 -15.35
C PHE A 100 -4.63 -1.57 -15.05
N LEU A 101 -5.59 -2.50 -15.10
CA LEU A 101 -6.99 -2.21 -14.80
C LEU A 101 -7.16 -1.73 -13.35
N PHE A 102 -6.45 -2.33 -12.40
CA PHE A 102 -6.49 -1.92 -11.01
C PHE A 102 -5.90 -0.51 -10.82
N GLN A 103 -4.77 -0.20 -11.46
CA GLN A 103 -4.19 1.14 -11.40
C GLN A 103 -5.09 2.18 -12.06
N LEU A 104 -5.73 1.84 -13.17
CA LEU A 104 -6.72 2.70 -13.82
C LEU A 104 -7.93 2.96 -12.91
N PHE A 105 -8.41 1.92 -12.19
CA PHE A 105 -9.47 2.05 -11.20
C PHE A 105 -9.06 3.01 -10.08
N LEU A 106 -7.87 2.86 -9.49
CA LEU A 106 -7.37 3.75 -8.45
C LEU A 106 -7.26 5.20 -8.94
N TRP A 107 -6.75 5.39 -10.16
CA TRP A 107 -6.65 6.69 -10.78
C TRP A 107 -8.02 7.36 -10.95
N LYS A 108 -8.99 6.61 -11.49
CA LYS A 108 -10.37 7.11 -11.69
C LYS A 108 -11.04 7.44 -10.36
N THR A 109 -10.90 6.58 -9.35
CA THR A 109 -11.42 6.81 -8.00
C THR A 109 -10.83 8.08 -7.39
N THR A 110 -9.51 8.27 -7.54
CA THR A 110 -8.84 9.49 -7.09
C THR A 110 -9.40 10.72 -7.80
N GLN A 111 -9.60 10.67 -9.13
CA GLN A 111 -10.19 11.78 -9.88
C GLN A 111 -11.60 12.16 -9.37
N VAL A 112 -12.44 11.15 -9.08
CA VAL A 112 -13.77 11.38 -8.52
C VAL A 112 -13.68 12.06 -7.15
N CYS A 113 -12.80 11.58 -6.27
CA CYS A 113 -12.60 12.20 -4.95
C CYS A 113 -12.07 13.64 -5.07
N VAL A 114 -11.12 13.90 -5.97
CA VAL A 114 -10.58 15.25 -6.22
C VAL A 114 -11.67 16.21 -6.74
N GLN A 115 -12.53 15.74 -7.65
CA GLN A 115 -13.64 16.55 -8.17
C GLN A 115 -14.69 16.84 -7.11
N ARG A 116 -14.99 15.85 -6.27
CA ARG A 116 -16.00 15.94 -5.22
C ARG A 116 -15.54 16.78 -4.03
N PHE A 117 -14.26 16.74 -3.69
CA PHE A 117 -13.67 17.44 -2.55
C PHE A 117 -12.51 18.33 -3.00
N ARG A 118 -12.79 19.34 -3.81
CA ARG A 118 -11.79 20.22 -4.46
C ARG A 118 -10.77 20.81 -3.49
N GLY A 119 -11.21 21.23 -2.29
CA GLY A 119 -10.32 21.78 -1.25
C GLY A 119 -9.28 20.78 -0.71
N TYR A 120 -9.46 19.47 -0.93
CA TYR A 120 -8.59 18.40 -0.45
C TYR A 120 -7.90 17.63 -1.59
N ALA A 121 -7.82 18.20 -2.79
CA ALA A 121 -7.25 17.55 -3.97
C ALA A 121 -5.85 16.98 -3.71
N LEU A 122 -4.99 17.75 -3.04
CA LEU A 122 -3.63 17.32 -2.70
C LEU A 122 -3.61 16.07 -1.82
N LEU A 123 -4.52 15.98 -0.84
CA LEU A 123 -4.65 14.81 0.03
C LEU A 123 -4.90 13.52 -0.78
N PHE A 124 -5.85 13.56 -1.72
CA PHE A 124 -6.18 12.39 -2.54
C PHE A 124 -5.03 12.00 -3.49
N LEU A 125 -4.32 12.97 -4.05
CA LEU A 125 -3.13 12.71 -4.86
C LEU A 125 -2.00 12.10 -4.01
N MET A 126 -1.81 12.56 -2.78
CA MET A 126 -0.84 11.98 -1.85
C MET A 126 -1.22 10.54 -1.46
N ILE A 127 -2.50 10.26 -1.19
CA ILE A 127 -2.97 8.90 -0.91
C ILE A 127 -2.67 7.97 -2.09
N LEU A 128 -2.95 8.41 -3.32
CA LEU A 128 -2.60 7.65 -4.52
C LEU A 128 -1.10 7.40 -4.61
N ALA A 129 -0.28 8.44 -4.44
CA ALA A 129 1.19 8.34 -4.51
C ALA A 129 1.74 7.37 -3.45
N VAL A 130 1.25 7.44 -2.21
CA VAL A 130 1.65 6.54 -1.13
C VAL A 130 1.27 5.09 -1.43
N ASN A 131 0.07 4.84 -2.00
CA ASN A 131 -0.30 3.51 -2.47
C ASN A 131 0.67 3.00 -3.55
N MET A 132 0.92 3.81 -4.57
CA MET A 132 1.83 3.44 -5.66
C MET A 132 3.25 3.11 -5.15
N ILE A 133 3.79 3.93 -4.25
CA ILE A 133 5.12 3.73 -3.68
C ILE A 133 5.12 2.52 -2.73
N GLY A 134 4.10 2.39 -1.88
CA GLY A 134 4.00 1.30 -0.92
C GLY A 134 4.02 -0.08 -1.59
N TRP A 135 3.40 -0.22 -2.73
CA TRP A 135 3.32 -1.47 -3.48
C TRP A 135 4.66 -1.97 -4.05
N PHE A 136 5.69 -1.14 -4.09
CA PHE A 136 7.06 -1.63 -4.37
C PHE A 136 7.59 -2.51 -3.23
N LYS A 137 7.07 -2.34 -2.03
CA LYS A 137 7.50 -3.15 -0.87
C LYS A 137 6.46 -4.24 -0.55
N VAL A 138 5.21 -3.87 -0.35
CA VAL A 138 4.14 -4.78 0.04
C VAL A 138 2.80 -4.27 -0.48
N SER A 139 1.86 -5.16 -0.79
CA SER A 139 0.49 -4.76 -1.10
C SER A 139 -0.14 -4.12 0.15
N THR A 140 -0.61 -2.89 0.00
CA THR A 140 -1.27 -2.13 1.08
C THR A 140 -2.73 -1.90 0.75
N ASP A 141 -3.57 -1.81 1.78
CA ASP A 141 -5.00 -1.55 1.66
C ASP A 141 -5.34 -0.07 1.86
N ILE A 142 -4.33 0.82 1.79
CA ILE A 142 -4.50 2.27 1.97
C ILE A 142 -5.54 2.84 0.99
N PHE A 143 -5.66 2.25 -0.21
CA PHE A 143 -6.66 2.65 -1.21
C PHE A 143 -8.10 2.51 -0.71
N LEU A 144 -8.38 1.67 0.30
CA LEU A 144 -9.72 1.55 0.90
C LEU A 144 -10.21 2.86 1.55
N VAL A 145 -9.29 3.76 1.88
CA VAL A 145 -9.64 5.11 2.36
C VAL A 145 -10.52 5.86 1.37
N PHE A 146 -10.34 5.64 0.06
CA PHE A 146 -11.21 6.25 -0.96
C PHE A 146 -12.67 5.82 -0.80
N ALA A 147 -12.94 4.59 -0.38
CA ALA A 147 -14.30 4.10 -0.16
C ALA A 147 -15.01 4.92 0.94
N LEU A 148 -14.30 5.29 2.01
CA LEU A 148 -14.84 6.14 3.07
C LEU A 148 -15.26 7.50 2.52
N PHE A 149 -14.41 8.14 1.73
CA PHE A 149 -14.73 9.44 1.13
C PHE A 149 -15.86 9.36 0.09
N LEU A 150 -15.97 8.26 -0.64
CA LEU A 150 -17.06 8.06 -1.59
C LEU A 150 -18.41 7.87 -0.89
N CYS A 151 -18.41 7.35 0.34
CA CYS A 151 -19.63 7.16 1.15
C CYS A 151 -20.05 8.42 1.91
N VAL A 152 -19.18 9.41 2.09
CA VAL A 152 -19.54 10.68 2.76
C VAL A 152 -20.50 11.46 1.87
N PRO A 153 -21.72 11.82 2.33
CA PRO A 153 -22.59 12.72 1.58
C PRO A 153 -21.89 14.07 1.41
N VAL A 154 -21.79 14.56 0.19
CA VAL A 154 -21.41 15.96 -0.04
C VAL A 154 -22.67 16.76 0.22
N GLU A 155 -22.72 17.50 1.31
CA GLU A 155 -23.68 18.58 1.43
C GLU A 155 -23.45 19.50 0.24
N GLU A 156 -24.48 19.75 -0.52
CA GLU A 156 -24.42 20.58 -1.72
C GLU A 156 -23.89 21.96 -1.32
N ASN A 157 -22.61 22.17 -1.55
CA ASN A 157 -21.99 23.50 -1.39
C ASN A 157 -22.59 24.53 -2.37
N GLU A 158 -23.40 24.09 -3.32
CA GLU A 158 -24.21 24.93 -4.20
C GLU A 158 -25.13 25.86 -3.40
N ALA A 159 -25.73 25.38 -2.32
CA ALA A 159 -26.59 26.19 -1.44
C ALA A 159 -25.81 27.25 -0.65
N VAL A 160 -24.52 27.04 -0.42
CA VAL A 160 -23.65 28.01 0.25
C VAL A 160 -23.11 29.04 -0.75
N GLU A 161 -22.78 28.63 -1.96
CA GLU A 161 -22.36 29.53 -3.02
C GLU A 161 -23.52 30.43 -3.50
N GLU A 162 -24.75 29.91 -3.62
CA GLU A 162 -25.93 30.71 -3.91
C GLU A 162 -26.22 31.74 -2.80
N ARG A 163 -26.13 31.37 -1.53
CA ARG A 163 -26.31 32.32 -0.42
C ARG A 163 -25.24 33.42 -0.43
N LEU A 164 -23.99 33.08 -0.71
CA LEU A 164 -22.92 34.04 -0.80
C LEU A 164 -22.98 34.92 -2.06
N ALA A 165 -23.66 34.48 -3.11
CA ALA A 165 -23.91 35.24 -4.31
C ALA A 165 -25.09 36.23 -4.12
N ASP A 166 -26.09 35.86 -3.31
CA ASP A 166 -27.27 36.68 -3.02
C ASP A 166 -26.99 37.79 -1.98
N GLU A 167 -25.89 37.65 -1.21
CA GLU A 167 -25.42 38.65 -0.23
C GLU A 167 -24.43 39.71 -0.81
N ARG A 168 -24.13 39.65 -2.12
CA ARG A 168 -23.25 40.61 -2.81
C ARG A 168 -24.04 41.49 -3.76
#